data_30516b24c820a094ceef405c19c74587
#
_entry.id   30516b24c820a094ceef405c19c74587
#
_cell.length_a   1.000
_cell.length_b   1.000
_cell.length_c   1.000
_cell.angle_alpha   90.00
_cell.angle_beta   90.00
_cell.angle_gamma   90.00
#
_symmetry.space_group_name_H-M   'P 1'
#
loop_
_entity.id
_entity.type
_entity.pdbx_description
1 polymer ?
#
loop_
_entity_poly.entity_id
_entity_poly.type
_entity_poly.pdbx_seq_one_letter_code
_entity_poly.pdbx_strand_id
1 'polypeptide(L)'
;MSKFYIPKRVSKQVAEAGVWVDYVDDAGIEYGSYKLRYMDPFNQKEQLEKKRLWSKHGCNNKKEEDFTKRAAISLAYLGLLDWKLPQDPSDEKSKVVPFTPVDAVEYLMDEHAQHIRGERATIAGDNSQFQADEVEDTSKN
;
A
#
# COMPACT_ATOMS: atom_id res chain seq x y z
N MET A 1 -17.29 -11.30 -25.11
CA MET A 1 -16.08 -12.11 -24.92
C MET A 1 -14.95 -11.64 -25.80
N SER A 2 -13.76 -11.60 -25.24
CA SER A 2 -12.59 -11.26 -26.04
C SER A 2 -12.25 -12.42 -26.99
N LYS A 3 -11.93 -12.06 -28.21
CA LYS A 3 -11.42 -12.96 -29.24
C LYS A 3 -10.02 -13.49 -28.89
N PHE A 4 -9.34 -12.81 -27.99
CA PHE A 4 -7.98 -13.17 -27.58
C PHE A 4 -7.97 -13.66 -26.13
N TYR A 5 -7.09 -14.62 -25.84
CA TYR A 5 -6.81 -15.00 -24.47
C TYR A 5 -5.76 -14.03 -23.92
N ILE A 6 -6.13 -13.33 -22.84
CA ILE A 6 -5.23 -12.42 -22.14
C ILE A 6 -5.10 -12.93 -20.69
N PRO A 7 -3.92 -13.38 -20.28
CA PRO A 7 -3.70 -13.81 -18.90
C PRO A 7 -3.97 -12.68 -17.92
N LYS A 8 -4.56 -13.00 -16.77
CA LYS A 8 -4.79 -12.04 -15.72
C LYS A 8 -3.48 -11.75 -14.99
N ARG A 9 -3.21 -10.47 -14.76
CA ARG A 9 -1.99 -10.04 -14.06
C ARG A 9 -2.02 -10.38 -12.58
N VAL A 10 -3.20 -10.29 -11.96
CA VAL A 10 -3.38 -10.54 -10.53
C VAL A 10 -4.68 -11.31 -10.29
N SER A 11 -4.73 -12.02 -9.17
CA SER A 11 -6.00 -12.55 -8.67
C SER A 11 -6.83 -11.39 -8.09
N LYS A 12 -8.03 -11.20 -8.63
CA LYS A 12 -8.94 -10.16 -8.14
C LYS A 12 -9.25 -10.32 -6.66
N GLN A 13 -9.46 -11.54 -6.21
CA GLN A 13 -9.74 -11.83 -4.81
C GLN A 13 -8.56 -11.45 -3.91
N VAL A 14 -7.34 -11.83 -4.28
CA VAL A 14 -6.13 -11.50 -3.52
C VAL A 14 -5.88 -9.99 -3.55
N ALA A 15 -6.06 -9.35 -4.71
CA ALA A 15 -5.87 -7.91 -4.85
C ALA A 15 -6.79 -7.10 -3.94
N GLU A 16 -8.07 -7.49 -3.86
CA GLU A 16 -9.07 -6.80 -3.03
C GLU A 16 -8.94 -7.15 -1.55
N ALA A 17 -8.69 -8.41 -1.22
CA ALA A 17 -8.54 -8.87 0.16
C ALA A 17 -7.25 -8.34 0.80
N GLY A 18 -6.24 -8.09 -0.01
CA GLY A 18 -4.95 -7.61 0.44
C GLY A 18 -4.02 -8.71 0.94
N VAL A 19 -2.76 -8.36 1.05
CA VAL A 19 -1.71 -9.24 1.57
C VAL A 19 -0.98 -8.54 2.71
N TRP A 20 -0.62 -9.29 3.74
CA TRP A 20 0.22 -8.79 4.82
C TRP A 20 1.69 -8.90 4.45
N VAL A 21 2.43 -7.82 4.63
CA VAL A 21 3.87 -7.77 4.34
C VAL A 21 4.58 -7.14 5.53
N ASP A 22 5.54 -7.86 6.08
CA ASP A 22 6.41 -7.34 7.13
C ASP A 22 7.47 -6.45 6.51
N TYR A 23 7.91 -5.45 7.28
CA TYR A 23 9.02 -4.62 6.85
C TYR A 23 10.15 -4.66 7.87
N VAL A 24 11.27 -5.22 7.43
CA VAL A 24 12.54 -5.22 8.18
C VAL A 24 13.59 -4.64 7.23
N ASP A 25 14.33 -3.63 7.66
CA ASP A 25 15.35 -3.02 6.82
C ASP A 25 16.66 -3.83 6.82
N ASP A 26 17.65 -3.37 6.06
CA ASP A 26 18.95 -4.04 5.93
C ASP A 26 19.71 -4.11 7.26
N ALA A 27 19.42 -3.21 8.19
CA ALA A 27 20.03 -3.19 9.51
C ALA A 27 19.28 -4.07 10.52
N GLY A 28 18.19 -4.73 10.10
CA GLY A 28 17.38 -5.58 10.95
C GLY A 28 16.35 -4.82 11.81
N ILE A 29 16.13 -3.55 11.52
CA ILE A 29 15.12 -2.75 12.24
C ILE A 29 13.74 -3.11 11.71
N GLU A 30 12.83 -3.44 12.63
CA GLU A 30 11.47 -3.83 12.31
C GLU A 30 10.56 -2.60 12.31
N TYR A 31 9.83 -2.42 11.21
CA TYR A 31 8.88 -1.30 11.03
C TYR A 31 7.43 -1.76 11.05
N GLY A 32 7.19 -3.01 11.45
CA GLY A 32 5.86 -3.57 11.57
C GLY A 32 5.38 -4.28 10.32
N SER A 33 4.08 -4.54 10.28
CA SER A 33 3.43 -5.26 9.18
C SER A 33 2.36 -4.38 8.55
N TYR A 34 2.20 -4.50 7.26
CA TYR A 34 1.28 -3.66 6.49
C TYR A 34 0.42 -4.55 5.59
N LYS A 35 -0.89 -4.37 5.65
CA LYS A 35 -1.81 -5.05 4.75
C LYS A 35 -2.03 -4.17 3.53
N LEU A 36 -1.62 -4.66 2.37
CA LEU A 36 -1.61 -3.91 1.12
C LEU A 36 -2.61 -4.48 0.13
N ARG A 37 -3.32 -3.60 -0.56
CA ARG A 37 -4.14 -3.91 -1.71
C ARG A 37 -3.35 -3.59 -2.97
N TYR A 38 -3.59 -4.33 -4.05
CA TYR A 38 -2.93 -4.05 -5.31
C TYR A 38 -3.38 -2.68 -5.87
N MET A 39 -2.40 -1.85 -6.19
CA MET A 39 -2.60 -0.55 -6.84
C MET A 39 -2.21 -0.68 -8.31
N ASP A 40 -3.20 -0.86 -9.17
CA ASP A 40 -2.97 -1.06 -10.60
C ASP A 40 -2.74 0.27 -11.32
N PRO A 41 -1.51 0.53 -11.84
CA PRO A 41 -1.22 1.79 -12.52
C PRO A 41 -1.93 1.92 -13.87
N PHE A 42 -2.47 0.84 -14.41
CA PHE A 42 -3.15 0.84 -15.69
C PHE A 42 -4.68 0.91 -15.57
N ASN A 43 -5.20 0.88 -14.35
CA ASN A 43 -6.64 0.97 -14.11
C ASN A 43 -7.08 2.42 -14.12
N GLN A 44 -7.87 2.80 -15.14
CA GLN A 44 -8.34 4.19 -15.31
C GLN A 44 -9.19 4.66 -14.14
N LYS A 45 -10.05 3.80 -13.64
CA LYS A 45 -10.94 4.13 -12.52
C LYS A 45 -10.13 4.46 -11.27
N GLU A 46 -9.08 3.70 -11.00
CA GLU A 46 -8.17 3.95 -9.89
C GLU A 46 -7.38 5.24 -10.07
N GLN A 47 -6.93 5.54 -11.29
CA GLN A 47 -6.23 6.79 -11.58
C GLN A 47 -7.12 8.02 -11.38
N LEU A 48 -8.39 7.92 -11.74
CA LEU A 48 -9.37 8.99 -11.50
C LEU A 48 -9.62 9.17 -10.00
N GLU A 49 -9.70 8.08 -9.24
CA GLU A 49 -9.87 8.14 -7.79
C GLU A 49 -8.68 8.80 -7.10
N LYS A 50 -7.45 8.51 -7.55
CA LYS A 50 -6.25 9.21 -7.07
C LYS A 50 -6.35 10.70 -7.26
N LYS A 51 -6.71 11.14 -8.47
CA LYS A 51 -6.83 12.56 -8.79
C LYS A 51 -7.89 13.24 -7.93
N ARG A 52 -9.01 12.57 -7.70
CA ARG A 52 -10.07 13.06 -6.83
C ARG A 52 -9.58 13.26 -5.39
N LEU A 53 -8.85 12.28 -4.87
CA LEU A 53 -8.27 12.34 -3.52
C LEU A 53 -7.24 13.45 -3.40
N TRP A 54 -6.35 13.60 -4.38
CA TRP A 54 -5.35 14.67 -4.38
C TRP A 54 -6.01 16.05 -4.37
N SER A 55 -7.03 16.23 -5.19
CA SER A 55 -7.80 17.48 -5.25
C SER A 55 -8.47 17.79 -3.91
N LYS A 56 -9.11 16.78 -3.31
CA LYS A 56 -9.76 16.89 -2.00
C LYS A 56 -8.79 17.32 -0.91
N HIS A 57 -7.53 16.88 -0.97
CA HIS A 57 -6.50 17.18 0.01
C HIS A 57 -5.60 18.36 -0.38
N GLY A 58 -5.97 19.10 -1.42
CA GLY A 58 -5.25 20.32 -1.81
C GLY A 58 -3.92 20.10 -2.51
N CYS A 59 -3.71 18.94 -3.14
CA CYS A 59 -2.45 18.58 -3.79
C CYS A 59 -2.50 18.79 -5.31
N ASN A 60 -2.97 19.96 -5.74
CA ASN A 60 -3.16 20.26 -7.17
C ASN A 60 -1.95 20.89 -7.84
N ASN A 61 -0.97 21.37 -7.06
CA ASN A 61 0.19 22.05 -7.58
C ASN A 61 1.29 21.05 -7.96
N LYS A 62 2.14 21.44 -8.92
CA LYS A 62 3.26 20.61 -9.38
C LYS A 62 4.54 20.88 -8.59
N LYS A 63 4.42 21.11 -7.28
CA LYS A 63 5.56 21.30 -6.39
C LYS A 63 6.04 19.94 -5.88
N GLU A 64 7.31 19.84 -5.56
CA GLU A 64 7.92 18.61 -5.03
C GLU A 64 7.21 18.13 -3.76
N GLU A 65 6.85 19.04 -2.87
CA GLU A 65 6.08 18.74 -1.65
C GLU A 65 4.75 18.05 -1.99
N ASP A 66 4.07 18.52 -3.04
CA ASP A 66 2.78 17.97 -3.44
C ASP A 66 2.92 16.57 -4.02
N PHE A 67 4.02 16.26 -4.71
CA PHE A 67 4.26 14.91 -5.21
C PHE A 67 4.44 13.91 -4.06
N THR A 68 5.19 14.30 -3.04
CA THR A 68 5.37 13.48 -1.84
C THR A 68 4.05 13.24 -1.13
N LYS A 69 3.25 14.29 -0.96
CA LYS A 69 1.94 14.20 -0.33
C LYS A 69 0.97 13.38 -1.16
N ARG A 70 0.98 13.50 -2.48
CA ARG A 70 0.17 12.67 -3.39
C ARG A 70 0.50 11.19 -3.22
N ALA A 71 1.77 10.85 -3.14
CA ALA A 71 2.20 9.46 -2.94
C ALA A 71 1.68 8.91 -1.60
N ALA A 72 1.81 9.70 -0.53
CA ALA A 72 1.32 9.31 0.79
C ALA A 72 -0.20 9.13 0.81
N ILE A 73 -0.95 10.05 0.20
CA ILE A 73 -2.41 9.99 0.12
C ILE A 73 -2.85 8.76 -0.68
N SER A 74 -2.23 8.53 -1.83
CA SER A 74 -2.57 7.39 -2.69
C SER A 74 -2.37 6.08 -1.95
N LEU A 75 -1.23 5.92 -1.29
CA LEU A 75 -0.94 4.70 -0.54
C LEU A 75 -1.88 4.54 0.67
N ALA A 76 -2.11 5.62 1.41
CA ALA A 76 -2.95 5.57 2.62
C ALA A 76 -4.41 5.24 2.32
N TYR A 77 -4.96 5.77 1.24
CA TYR A 77 -6.39 5.60 0.93
C TYR A 77 -6.67 4.46 -0.04
N LEU A 78 -5.74 4.12 -0.92
CA LEU A 78 -5.96 3.13 -1.97
C LEU A 78 -5.11 1.87 -1.84
N GLY A 79 -3.97 1.96 -1.18
CA GLY A 79 -3.04 0.83 -1.07
C GLY A 79 -3.04 0.13 0.28
N LEU A 80 -3.16 0.88 1.36
CA LEU A 80 -3.16 0.31 2.72
C LEU A 80 -4.58 -0.04 3.16
N LEU A 81 -4.72 -1.23 3.73
CA LEU A 81 -5.98 -1.71 4.31
C LEU A 81 -5.89 -1.79 5.83
N ASP A 82 -4.71 -2.07 6.35
CA ASP A 82 -4.48 -2.21 7.78
C ASP A 82 -2.98 -2.15 8.06
N TRP A 83 -2.61 -2.01 9.31
CA TRP A 83 -1.22 -2.07 9.75
C TRP A 83 -1.08 -2.58 11.17
N LYS A 84 0.13 -3.03 11.49
CA LYS A 84 0.56 -3.33 12.85
C LYS A 84 1.90 -2.65 13.06
N LEU A 85 1.88 -1.43 13.60
CA LEU A 85 3.09 -0.67 13.83
C LEU A 85 3.81 -1.16 15.08
N PRO A 86 5.15 -1.07 15.13
CA PRO A 86 5.90 -1.41 16.33
C PRO A 86 5.56 -0.43 17.44
N GLN A 87 5.54 -0.94 18.68
CA GLN A 87 5.42 -0.10 19.85
C GLN A 87 6.80 0.42 20.26
N ASP A 88 6.84 1.62 20.84
CA ASP A 88 8.08 2.17 21.38
C ASP A 88 8.52 1.36 22.58
N PRO A 89 9.66 0.62 22.53
CA PRO A 89 10.11 -0.20 23.63
C PRO A 89 10.57 0.61 24.84
N SER A 90 10.85 1.89 24.67
CA SER A 90 11.26 2.79 25.75
C SER A 90 10.06 3.41 26.49
N ASP A 91 8.85 3.25 25.98
CA ASP A 91 7.63 3.77 26.57
C ASP A 91 6.62 2.65 26.82
N GLU A 92 6.51 2.21 28.05
CA GLU A 92 5.56 1.15 28.45
C GLU A 92 4.11 1.56 28.24
N LYS A 93 3.86 2.86 28.13
CA LYS A 93 2.52 3.41 27.88
C LYS A 93 2.26 3.64 26.40
N SER A 94 3.19 3.29 25.52
CA SER A 94 3.03 3.37 24.08
C SER A 94 1.81 2.53 23.67
N LYS A 95 0.86 3.17 23.03
CA LYS A 95 -0.38 2.51 22.58
C LYS A 95 -0.25 2.04 21.15
N VAL A 96 -0.91 0.92 20.86
CA VAL A 96 -1.10 0.49 19.48
C VAL A 96 -1.95 1.54 18.77
N VAL A 97 -1.46 2.03 17.63
CA VAL A 97 -2.19 3.00 16.80
C VAL A 97 -3.02 2.22 15.78
N PRO A 98 -4.37 2.27 15.87
CA PRO A 98 -5.20 1.62 14.87
C PRO A 98 -5.02 2.28 13.51
N PHE A 99 -5.18 1.50 12.45
CA PHE A 99 -5.09 2.04 11.11
C PHE A 99 -6.30 2.91 10.79
N THR A 100 -6.03 4.14 10.35
CA THR A 100 -6.98 5.00 9.63
C THR A 100 -6.24 5.66 8.47
N PRO A 101 -6.90 5.95 7.35
CA PRO A 101 -6.22 6.64 6.25
C PRO A 101 -5.64 7.99 6.65
N VAL A 102 -6.30 8.73 7.52
CA VAL A 102 -5.83 10.04 8.00
C VAL A 102 -4.52 9.88 8.76
N ASP A 103 -4.45 8.97 9.70
CA ASP A 103 -3.23 8.69 10.47
C ASP A 103 -2.14 8.14 9.57
N ALA A 104 -2.51 7.34 8.57
CA ALA A 104 -1.54 6.80 7.62
C ALA A 104 -0.88 7.90 6.78
N VAL A 105 -1.62 8.93 6.35
CA VAL A 105 -1.02 10.06 5.63
C VAL A 105 0.01 10.75 6.52
N GLU A 106 -0.35 11.06 7.76
CA GLU A 106 0.56 11.69 8.71
C GLU A 106 1.83 10.85 8.93
N TYR A 107 1.66 9.56 9.15
CA TYR A 107 2.77 8.62 9.34
C TYR A 107 3.68 8.57 8.12
N LEU A 108 3.10 8.45 6.92
CA LEU A 108 3.87 8.34 5.68
C LEU A 108 4.54 9.65 5.25
N MET A 109 4.10 10.79 5.80
CA MET A 109 4.72 12.08 5.55
C MET A 109 5.87 12.38 6.53
N ASP A 110 6.01 11.60 7.59
CA ASP A 110 7.11 11.76 8.53
C ASP A 110 8.45 11.52 7.83
N GLU A 111 9.45 12.35 8.11
CA GLU A 111 10.77 12.26 7.48
C GLU A 111 11.44 10.91 7.73
N HIS A 112 11.16 10.27 8.88
CA HIS A 112 11.72 8.98 9.24
C HIS A 112 10.97 7.80 8.60
N ALA A 113 9.82 8.05 7.98
CA ALA A 113 8.98 7.02 7.36
C ALA A 113 9.00 7.07 5.83
N GLN A 114 9.82 7.93 5.21
CA GLN A 114 9.84 8.06 3.75
C GLN A 114 10.23 6.77 3.03
N HIS A 115 11.18 6.03 3.59
CA HIS A 115 11.60 4.74 3.03
C HIS A 115 10.47 3.70 3.12
N ILE A 116 9.65 3.76 4.17
CA ILE A 116 8.48 2.88 4.32
C ILE A 116 7.48 3.17 3.21
N ARG A 117 7.21 4.44 2.93
CA ARG A 117 6.31 4.85 1.85
C ARG A 117 6.76 4.28 0.51
N GLY A 118 8.04 4.44 0.17
CA GLY A 118 8.59 3.94 -1.08
C GLY A 118 8.48 2.43 -1.20
N GLU A 119 8.88 1.69 -0.18
CA GLU A 119 8.84 0.23 -0.16
C GLU A 119 7.40 -0.30 -0.26
N ARG A 120 6.49 0.27 0.53
CA ARG A 120 5.09 -0.18 0.52
C ARG A 120 4.41 0.14 -0.81
N ALA A 121 4.69 1.30 -1.39
CA ALA A 121 4.14 1.66 -2.70
C ALA A 121 4.67 0.73 -3.80
N THR A 122 5.94 0.35 -3.75
CA THR A 122 6.54 -0.58 -4.70
C THR A 122 5.86 -1.94 -4.62
N ILE A 123 5.64 -2.47 -3.41
CA ILE A 123 4.97 -3.76 -3.22
C ILE A 123 3.52 -3.69 -3.66
N ALA A 124 2.81 -2.61 -3.33
CA ALA A 124 1.41 -2.44 -3.73
C ALA A 124 1.22 -2.38 -5.25
N GLY A 125 2.24 -1.88 -5.97
CA GLY A 125 2.24 -1.84 -7.44
C GLY A 125 2.79 -3.10 -8.10
N ASP A 126 3.26 -4.06 -7.33
CA ASP A 126 3.87 -5.29 -7.86
C ASP A 126 2.83 -6.39 -7.97
N ASN A 127 2.44 -6.71 -9.21
CA ASN A 127 1.43 -7.71 -9.47
C ASN A 127 1.81 -9.12 -8.97
N SER A 128 3.10 -9.41 -8.84
CA SER A 128 3.55 -10.73 -8.35
C SER A 128 3.14 -11.01 -6.91
N GLN A 129 2.92 -9.96 -6.11
CA GLN A 129 2.50 -10.09 -4.72
C GLN A 129 1.01 -10.45 -4.57
N PHE A 130 0.24 -10.32 -5.64
CA PHE A 130 -1.23 -10.46 -5.62
C PHE A 130 -1.72 -11.57 -6.53
N GLN A 131 -0.85 -12.50 -6.89
CA GLN A 131 -1.22 -13.66 -7.69
C GLN A 131 -1.78 -14.76 -6.77
N ALA A 132 -2.65 -15.59 -7.33
CA ALA A 132 -3.11 -16.77 -6.62
C ALA A 132 -1.93 -17.70 -6.33
N ASP A 133 -1.97 -18.36 -5.16
CA ASP A 133 -0.92 -19.32 -4.78
C ASP A 133 -1.00 -20.54 -5.70
N GLU A 134 0.03 -20.72 -6.52
CA GLU A 134 0.14 -21.86 -7.43
C GLU A 134 0.21 -23.20 -6.69
N VAL A 135 0.85 -23.20 -5.52
CA VAL A 135 0.94 -24.41 -4.70
C VAL A 135 -0.44 -24.83 -4.22
N GLU A 136 -1.26 -23.86 -3.81
CA GLU A 136 -2.63 -24.09 -3.39
C GLU A 136 -3.48 -24.60 -4.57
N ASP A 137 -3.36 -23.98 -5.74
CA ASP A 137 -4.07 -24.39 -6.95
C ASP A 137 -3.65 -25.79 -7.39
N THR A 138 -2.36 -26.10 -7.31
CA THR A 138 -1.84 -27.43 -7.64
C THR A 138 -2.36 -28.49 -6.67
N SER A 139 -2.49 -28.18 -5.41
CA SER A 139 -2.98 -29.12 -4.39
C SER A 139 -4.46 -29.46 -4.56
N LYS A 140 -5.21 -28.63 -5.24
CA LYS A 140 -6.63 -28.85 -5.52
C LYS A 140 -6.88 -29.76 -6.72
N ASN A 141 -5.86 -29.99 -7.49
CA ASN A 141 -5.91 -30.86 -8.65
C ASN A 141 -5.44 -32.28 -8.29
#